data_5e2b71f186285a778be66784d5db1285
#
_entry.id   5e2b71f186285a778be66784d5db1285
#
_cell.length_a   1.000
_cell.length_b   1.000
_cell.length_c   1.000
_cell.angle_alpha   90.00
_cell.angle_beta   90.00
_cell.angle_gamma   90.00
#
_symmetry.space_group_name_H-M   'P 1'
#
loop_
_entity.id
_entity.type
_entity.pdbx_description
1 polymer ?
#
loop_
_entity_poly.entity_id
_entity_poly.type
_entity_poly.pdbx_seq_one_letter_code
_entity_poly.pdbx_strand_id
1 'polypeptide(L)'
;MNKIPSAFASGKAFIPFLTCGDPDLETTAAAVRAMVKNGADLVELGIPFSDPTAEGPVIQGANLRALKGGVTTDKVFQLVGELRKDVTIPLVFMTYANVVFSYGAERFLANCEDAGIDGLILPDLPFEEKEEFLAPCRANGVDLISMIAPTSEDRVAMIAREAEGFLYLVSSLGVTGERSEISTDLAAIVKTVRENTAIPCAVGFGISTPEQARAMAALSDGAIVGSAIVRLLAEHGRQAPAYVGEYVKTMKDAVREGGNP
;
A
#
# COMPACT_ATOMS: atom_id res chain seq x y z
N MET A 1 -14.46 -13.09 -2.61
CA MET A 1 -15.12 -11.78 -2.36
C MET A 1 -14.03 -10.83 -1.92
N ASN A 2 -13.83 -9.72 -2.62
CA ASN A 2 -12.81 -8.72 -2.31
C ASN A 2 -13.03 -8.11 -0.92
N LYS A 3 -11.97 -7.98 -0.13
CA LYS A 3 -12.03 -7.56 1.28
C LYS A 3 -11.69 -6.09 1.48
N ILE A 4 -11.22 -5.36 0.45
CA ILE A 4 -10.80 -3.95 0.57
C ILE A 4 -11.86 -3.07 1.24
N PRO A 5 -13.17 -3.17 0.92
CA PRO A 5 -14.18 -2.36 1.58
C PRO A 5 -14.21 -2.53 3.11
N SER A 6 -13.83 -3.70 3.63
CA SER A 6 -13.82 -3.95 5.08
C SER A 6 -12.79 -3.12 5.83
N ALA A 7 -11.70 -2.72 5.18
CA ALA A 7 -10.66 -1.88 5.78
C ALA A 7 -11.17 -0.48 6.19
N PHE A 8 -12.19 0.00 5.50
CA PHE A 8 -12.78 1.34 5.72
C PHE A 8 -14.13 1.30 6.46
N ALA A 9 -14.67 0.11 6.73
CA ALA A 9 -16.01 -0.04 7.32
C ALA A 9 -16.09 0.41 8.78
N SER A 10 -15.00 0.34 9.54
CA SER A 10 -14.96 0.68 10.97
C SER A 10 -14.45 2.09 11.26
N GLY A 11 -14.27 2.93 10.25
CA GLY A 11 -13.72 4.28 10.35
C GLY A 11 -12.47 4.47 9.50
N LYS A 12 -11.56 5.36 9.96
CA LYS A 12 -10.33 5.67 9.21
C LYS A 12 -9.36 4.50 9.18
N ALA A 13 -8.90 4.13 7.98
CA ALA A 13 -7.98 3.00 7.77
C ALA A 13 -6.52 3.39 8.07
N PHE A 14 -5.77 2.51 8.73
CA PHE A 14 -4.32 2.56 8.78
C PHE A 14 -3.74 1.45 7.90
N ILE A 15 -2.93 1.84 6.93
CA ILE A 15 -2.42 0.98 5.87
C ILE A 15 -0.89 0.97 5.92
N PRO A 16 -0.26 0.00 6.59
CA PRO A 16 1.18 -0.18 6.58
C PRO A 16 1.67 -0.86 5.30
N PHE A 17 2.84 -0.44 4.82
CA PHE A 17 3.58 -1.05 3.72
C PHE A 17 4.88 -1.67 4.23
N LEU A 18 5.30 -2.79 3.65
CA LEU A 18 6.65 -3.33 3.76
C LEU A 18 7.09 -4.01 2.45
N THR A 19 8.42 -4.16 2.26
CA THR A 19 8.99 -4.94 1.17
C THR A 19 9.10 -6.40 1.58
N CYS A 20 8.52 -7.30 0.80
CA CYS A 20 8.57 -8.74 1.06
C CYS A 20 10.00 -9.27 0.97
N GLY A 21 10.42 -9.98 2.03
CA GLY A 21 11.76 -10.58 2.10
C GLY A 21 12.86 -9.65 2.62
N ASP A 22 12.52 -8.51 3.17
CA ASP A 22 13.45 -7.63 3.86
C ASP A 22 13.27 -7.74 5.40
N PRO A 23 14.24 -8.26 6.15
CA PRO A 23 15.51 -8.86 5.72
C PRO A 23 15.36 -10.31 5.20
N ASP A 24 14.27 -11.00 5.48
CA ASP A 24 13.91 -12.33 5.01
C ASP A 24 12.39 -12.55 5.06
N LEU A 25 11.90 -13.62 4.42
CA LEU A 25 10.46 -13.93 4.31
C LEU A 25 9.84 -14.32 5.66
N GLU A 26 10.58 -14.94 6.56
CA GLU A 26 10.11 -15.32 7.89
C GLU A 26 9.84 -14.06 8.74
N THR A 27 10.78 -13.12 8.71
CA THR A 27 10.63 -11.82 9.37
C THR A 27 9.49 -11.01 8.77
N THR A 28 9.32 -11.04 7.43
CA THR A 28 8.17 -10.43 6.76
C THR A 28 6.85 -10.99 7.28
N ALA A 29 6.71 -12.32 7.35
CA ALA A 29 5.49 -12.96 7.87
C ALA A 29 5.21 -12.55 9.31
N ALA A 30 6.22 -12.54 10.16
CA ALA A 30 6.09 -12.13 11.56
C ALA A 30 5.70 -10.65 11.69
N ALA A 31 6.27 -9.76 10.87
CA ALA A 31 5.95 -8.34 10.85
C ALA A 31 4.50 -8.11 10.40
N VAL A 32 4.03 -8.75 9.33
CA VAL A 32 2.63 -8.66 8.89
C VAL A 32 1.68 -9.08 9.99
N ARG A 33 1.93 -10.23 10.66
CA ARG A 33 1.11 -10.66 11.80
C ARG A 33 1.13 -9.66 12.96
N ALA A 34 2.28 -9.07 13.25
CA ALA A 34 2.40 -8.01 14.25
C ALA A 34 1.59 -6.76 13.87
N MET A 35 1.63 -6.33 12.59
CA MET A 35 0.81 -5.23 12.08
C MET A 35 -0.68 -5.50 12.25
N VAL A 36 -1.15 -6.68 11.84
CA VAL A 36 -2.57 -7.09 11.96
C VAL A 36 -3.01 -7.10 13.42
N LYS A 37 -2.22 -7.72 14.30
CA LYS A 37 -2.50 -7.77 15.75
C LYS A 37 -2.61 -6.39 16.39
N ASN A 38 -1.90 -5.41 15.86
CA ASN A 38 -1.83 -4.05 16.39
C ASN A 38 -2.72 -3.04 15.64
N GLY A 39 -3.63 -3.51 14.77
CA GLY A 39 -4.72 -2.73 14.23
C GLY A 39 -4.51 -2.19 12.81
N ALA A 40 -3.63 -2.79 12.03
CA ALA A 40 -3.63 -2.55 10.57
C ALA A 40 -4.98 -3.00 9.98
N ASP A 41 -5.56 -2.18 9.12
CA ASP A 41 -6.85 -2.46 8.47
C ASP A 41 -6.68 -3.11 7.09
N LEU A 42 -5.56 -2.82 6.42
CA LEU A 42 -5.09 -3.38 5.16
C LEU A 42 -3.57 -3.37 5.20
N VAL A 43 -2.90 -4.33 4.57
CA VAL A 43 -1.43 -4.32 4.44
C VAL A 43 -1.03 -4.29 2.97
N GLU A 44 -0.12 -3.38 2.63
CA GLU A 44 0.53 -3.35 1.33
C GLU A 44 1.82 -4.16 1.38
N LEU A 45 1.92 -5.12 0.47
CA LEU A 45 3.05 -6.03 0.32
C LEU A 45 3.85 -5.66 -0.94
N GLY A 46 5.02 -5.05 -0.77
CA GLY A 46 5.92 -4.71 -1.86
C GLY A 46 6.60 -5.96 -2.43
N ILE A 47 6.40 -6.26 -3.70
CA ILE A 47 7.19 -7.26 -4.41
C ILE A 47 8.51 -6.61 -4.82
N PRO A 48 9.68 -7.11 -4.37
CA PRO A 48 10.95 -6.44 -4.63
C PRO A 48 11.28 -6.39 -6.12
N PHE A 49 11.77 -5.24 -6.56
CA PHE A 49 12.17 -4.98 -7.94
C PHE A 49 13.54 -4.30 -8.00
N SER A 50 14.35 -4.61 -9.01
CA SER A 50 15.72 -4.10 -9.16
C SER A 50 15.78 -2.63 -9.60
N ASP A 51 14.78 -2.17 -10.34
CA ASP A 51 14.79 -0.88 -11.04
C ASP A 51 13.56 0.01 -10.72
N PRO A 52 13.26 0.25 -9.42
CA PRO A 52 12.08 1.00 -9.01
C PRO A 52 12.20 2.49 -9.38
N THR A 53 11.19 3.02 -10.06
CA THR A 53 11.16 4.42 -10.52
C THR A 53 10.40 5.36 -9.58
N ALA A 54 9.51 4.82 -8.73
CA ALA A 54 8.64 5.60 -7.84
C ALA A 54 9.03 5.53 -6.36
N GLU A 55 10.16 4.92 -6.01
CA GLU A 55 10.57 4.65 -4.65
C GLU A 55 11.82 5.43 -4.24
N GLY A 56 11.85 5.89 -2.99
CA GLY A 56 13.00 6.53 -2.39
C GLY A 56 14.05 5.54 -1.86
N PRO A 57 15.21 6.05 -1.40
CA PRO A 57 16.38 5.22 -1.07
C PRO A 57 16.12 4.19 0.03
N VAL A 58 15.18 4.43 0.93
CA VAL A 58 14.83 3.49 2.01
C VAL A 58 14.21 2.22 1.44
N ILE A 59 13.21 2.36 0.56
CA ILE A 59 12.52 1.22 -0.05
C ILE A 59 13.42 0.57 -1.11
N GLN A 60 14.19 1.35 -1.89
CA GLN A 60 15.20 0.80 -2.80
C GLN A 60 16.21 -0.08 -2.07
N GLY A 61 16.67 0.35 -0.89
CA GLY A 61 17.57 -0.45 -0.04
C GLY A 61 16.93 -1.76 0.42
N ALA A 62 15.64 -1.75 0.75
CA ALA A 62 14.89 -2.96 1.11
C ALA A 62 14.75 -3.93 -0.08
N ASN A 63 14.41 -3.42 -1.26
CA ASN A 63 14.37 -4.21 -2.49
C ASN A 63 15.71 -4.90 -2.75
N LEU A 64 16.83 -4.17 -2.63
CA LEU A 64 18.17 -4.74 -2.82
C LEU A 64 18.49 -5.84 -1.80
N ARG A 65 18.12 -5.67 -0.52
CA ARG A 65 18.33 -6.70 0.52
C ARG A 65 17.50 -7.95 0.23
N ALA A 66 16.22 -7.78 -0.10
CA ALA A 66 15.32 -8.88 -0.43
C ALA A 66 15.80 -9.66 -1.67
N LEU A 67 16.18 -8.97 -2.76
CA LEU A 67 16.67 -9.60 -3.98
C LEU A 67 18.01 -10.32 -3.74
N LYS A 68 18.94 -9.74 -2.98
CA LYS A 68 20.17 -10.41 -2.54
C LYS A 68 19.91 -11.66 -1.69
N GLY A 69 18.84 -11.66 -0.91
CA GLY A 69 18.34 -12.81 -0.15
C GLY A 69 17.68 -13.88 -1.01
N GLY A 70 17.61 -13.68 -2.34
CA GLY A 70 17.05 -14.63 -3.29
C GLY A 70 15.51 -14.69 -3.27
N VAL A 71 14.86 -13.58 -2.93
CA VAL A 71 13.39 -13.44 -3.01
C VAL A 71 12.98 -13.37 -4.48
N THR A 72 11.94 -14.14 -4.82
CA THR A 72 11.30 -14.16 -6.13
C THR A 72 9.82 -13.93 -5.98
N THR A 73 9.13 -13.55 -7.06
CA THR A 73 7.67 -13.39 -7.08
C THR A 73 6.95 -14.66 -6.64
N ASP A 74 7.39 -15.85 -7.04
CA ASP A 74 6.82 -17.13 -6.59
C ASP A 74 6.92 -17.31 -5.06
N LYS A 75 8.06 -16.93 -4.46
CA LYS A 75 8.23 -16.99 -3.01
C LYS A 75 7.34 -16.00 -2.28
N VAL A 76 7.04 -14.84 -2.89
CA VAL A 76 6.10 -13.88 -2.33
C VAL A 76 4.68 -14.42 -2.38
N PHE A 77 4.25 -15.09 -3.46
CA PHE A 77 2.97 -15.79 -3.49
C PHE A 77 2.87 -16.88 -2.43
N GLN A 78 3.93 -17.68 -2.24
CA GLN A 78 3.97 -18.69 -1.17
C GLN A 78 3.84 -18.05 0.21
N LEU A 79 4.52 -16.94 0.47
CA LEU A 79 4.40 -16.16 1.71
C LEU A 79 2.94 -15.73 1.96
N VAL A 80 2.26 -15.21 0.94
CA VAL A 80 0.86 -14.77 1.07
C VAL A 80 -0.05 -15.95 1.39
N GLY A 81 0.12 -17.10 0.72
CA GLY A 81 -0.62 -18.32 1.01
C GLY A 81 -0.43 -18.79 2.47
N GLU A 82 0.77 -18.64 3.04
CA GLU A 82 1.03 -18.94 4.46
C GLU A 82 0.37 -17.89 5.38
N LEU A 83 0.41 -16.61 5.03
CA LEU A 83 -0.24 -15.54 5.78
C LEU A 83 -1.77 -15.72 5.81
N ARG A 84 -2.38 -16.14 4.72
CA ARG A 84 -3.83 -16.31 4.62
C ARG A 84 -4.41 -17.39 5.51
N LYS A 85 -3.58 -18.23 6.14
CA LYS A 85 -4.04 -19.20 7.16
C LYS A 85 -4.59 -18.51 8.42
N ASP A 86 -4.08 -17.31 8.73
CA ASP A 86 -4.42 -16.56 9.96
C ASP A 86 -4.65 -15.05 9.76
N VAL A 87 -4.30 -14.49 8.59
CA VAL A 87 -4.52 -13.09 8.24
C VAL A 87 -5.80 -12.96 7.40
N THR A 88 -6.80 -12.31 7.95
CA THR A 88 -8.13 -12.17 7.33
C THR A 88 -8.39 -10.79 6.72
N ILE A 89 -7.61 -9.75 7.09
CA ILE A 89 -7.73 -8.41 6.54
C ILE A 89 -7.29 -8.35 5.07
N PRO A 90 -7.68 -7.31 4.31
CA PRO A 90 -7.21 -7.17 2.92
C PRO A 90 -5.70 -7.09 2.83
N LEU A 91 -5.15 -7.76 1.81
CA LEU A 91 -3.74 -7.68 1.41
C LEU A 91 -3.69 -7.21 -0.03
N VAL A 92 -2.89 -6.19 -0.31
CA VAL A 92 -2.67 -5.70 -1.67
C VAL A 92 -1.20 -5.78 -2.03
N PHE A 93 -0.92 -6.09 -3.28
CA PHE A 93 0.45 -6.00 -3.80
C PHE A 93 0.75 -4.60 -4.30
N MET A 94 1.97 -4.13 -4.04
CA MET A 94 2.58 -3.01 -4.72
C MET A 94 3.82 -3.51 -5.49
N THR A 95 3.82 -3.31 -6.80
CA THR A 95 4.95 -3.68 -7.66
C THR A 95 4.91 -2.84 -8.94
N TYR A 96 5.76 -3.15 -9.90
CA TYR A 96 5.87 -2.43 -11.17
C TYR A 96 5.23 -3.21 -12.32
N ALA A 97 4.69 -2.52 -13.32
CA ALA A 97 4.06 -3.14 -14.49
C ALA A 97 4.99 -4.14 -15.17
N ASN A 98 6.28 -3.82 -15.26
CA ASN A 98 7.28 -4.71 -15.83
C ASN A 98 7.44 -6.05 -15.06
N VAL A 99 7.26 -6.06 -13.75
CA VAL A 99 7.30 -7.31 -12.94
C VAL A 99 6.13 -8.20 -13.31
N VAL A 100 4.92 -7.63 -13.39
CA VAL A 100 3.70 -8.36 -13.78
C VAL A 100 3.81 -8.86 -15.22
N PHE A 101 4.27 -8.01 -16.11
CA PHE A 101 4.43 -8.33 -17.53
C PHE A 101 5.44 -9.46 -17.75
N SER A 102 6.61 -9.38 -17.11
CA SER A 102 7.68 -10.39 -17.21
C SER A 102 7.29 -11.72 -16.59
N TYR A 103 6.45 -11.73 -15.57
CA TYR A 103 5.90 -12.94 -14.97
C TYR A 103 4.81 -13.59 -15.84
N GLY A 104 4.17 -12.80 -16.71
CA GLY A 104 2.97 -13.10 -17.48
C GLY A 104 1.72 -12.64 -16.72
N ALA A 105 1.07 -11.58 -17.23
CA ALA A 105 -0.01 -10.90 -16.52
C ALA A 105 -1.16 -11.85 -16.12
N GLU A 106 -1.62 -12.70 -17.02
CA GLU A 106 -2.67 -13.69 -16.73
C GLU A 106 -2.28 -14.64 -15.59
N ARG A 107 -1.05 -15.18 -15.64
CA ARG A 107 -0.51 -16.08 -14.61
C ARG A 107 -0.35 -15.36 -13.28
N PHE A 108 0.13 -14.11 -13.30
CA PHE A 108 0.33 -13.31 -12.10
C PHE A 108 -1.01 -13.08 -11.38
N LEU A 109 -2.05 -12.71 -12.13
CA LEU A 109 -3.36 -12.41 -11.57
C LEU A 109 -4.13 -13.65 -11.13
N ALA A 110 -4.00 -14.78 -11.84
CA ALA A 110 -4.51 -16.05 -11.35
C ALA A 110 -3.85 -16.45 -10.02
N ASN A 111 -2.54 -16.27 -9.89
CA ASN A 111 -1.84 -16.50 -8.62
C ASN A 111 -2.25 -15.50 -7.52
N CYS A 112 -2.63 -14.26 -7.86
CA CYS A 112 -3.19 -13.30 -6.90
C CYS A 112 -4.52 -13.82 -6.34
N GLU A 113 -5.44 -14.31 -7.20
CA GLU A 113 -6.71 -14.91 -6.77
C GLU A 113 -6.47 -16.13 -5.88
N ASP A 114 -5.64 -17.08 -6.32
CA ASP A 114 -5.33 -18.32 -5.59
C ASP A 114 -4.68 -18.03 -4.21
N ALA A 115 -3.78 -17.06 -4.15
CA ALA A 115 -3.14 -16.65 -2.91
C ALA A 115 -4.06 -15.78 -2.03
N GLY A 116 -5.13 -15.21 -2.58
CA GLY A 116 -6.08 -14.36 -1.88
C GLY A 116 -5.61 -12.90 -1.75
N ILE A 117 -4.94 -12.36 -2.74
CA ILE A 117 -4.63 -10.92 -2.87
C ILE A 117 -5.89 -10.19 -3.32
N ASP A 118 -6.20 -9.09 -2.65
CA ASP A 118 -7.43 -8.32 -2.87
C ASP A 118 -7.23 -7.14 -3.84
N GLY A 119 -5.99 -6.67 -4.04
CA GLY A 119 -5.72 -5.54 -4.93
C GLY A 119 -4.28 -5.49 -5.43
N LEU A 120 -4.06 -4.69 -6.48
CA LEU A 120 -2.77 -4.46 -7.12
C LEU A 120 -2.54 -2.97 -7.31
N ILE A 121 -1.37 -2.48 -6.89
CA ILE A 121 -0.90 -1.11 -7.08
C ILE A 121 0.30 -1.15 -8.02
N LEU A 122 0.22 -0.43 -9.14
CA LEU A 122 1.29 -0.27 -10.13
C LEU A 122 1.64 1.22 -10.26
N PRO A 123 2.68 1.71 -9.53
CA PRO A 123 2.99 3.14 -9.49
C PRO A 123 3.46 3.73 -10.81
N ASP A 124 3.96 2.90 -11.70
CA ASP A 124 4.47 3.24 -13.03
C ASP A 124 3.41 3.12 -14.15
N LEU A 125 2.19 2.68 -13.81
CA LEU A 125 1.11 2.52 -14.80
C LEU A 125 0.35 3.84 -14.98
N PRO A 126 0.42 4.48 -16.16
CA PRO A 126 -0.41 5.64 -16.46
C PRO A 126 -1.89 5.27 -16.51
N PHE A 127 -2.75 6.20 -16.10
CA PHE A 127 -4.20 5.99 -16.14
C PHE A 127 -4.71 5.59 -17.53
N GLU A 128 -4.12 6.14 -18.57
CA GLU A 128 -4.47 5.89 -19.97
C GLU A 128 -4.13 4.47 -20.45
N GLU A 129 -3.21 3.79 -19.76
CA GLU A 129 -2.75 2.43 -20.11
C GLU A 129 -3.33 1.35 -19.18
N LYS A 130 -4.18 1.73 -18.23
CA LYS A 130 -4.71 0.81 -17.20
C LYS A 130 -5.52 -0.35 -17.78
N GLU A 131 -6.14 -0.22 -18.96
CA GLU A 131 -7.00 -1.23 -19.56
C GLU A 131 -6.27 -2.56 -19.80
N GLU A 132 -4.96 -2.54 -20.04
CA GLU A 132 -4.16 -3.75 -20.18
C GLU A 132 -4.19 -4.65 -18.93
N PHE A 133 -4.31 -4.03 -17.75
CA PHE A 133 -4.34 -4.72 -16.45
C PHE A 133 -5.74 -4.82 -15.87
N LEU A 134 -6.62 -3.87 -16.14
CA LEU A 134 -7.93 -3.76 -15.52
C LEU A 134 -8.82 -4.96 -15.81
N ALA A 135 -8.92 -5.38 -17.09
CA ALA A 135 -9.75 -6.52 -17.47
C ALA A 135 -9.26 -7.84 -16.84
N PRO A 136 -7.95 -8.19 -16.88
CA PRO A 136 -7.42 -9.34 -16.16
C PRO A 136 -7.57 -9.25 -14.64
N CYS A 137 -7.39 -8.07 -14.03
CA CYS A 137 -7.60 -7.87 -12.59
C CYS A 137 -9.04 -8.21 -12.20
N ARG A 138 -10.03 -7.65 -12.90
CA ARG A 138 -11.45 -7.90 -12.65
C ARG A 138 -11.84 -9.38 -12.84
N ALA A 139 -11.27 -10.04 -13.84
CA ALA A 139 -11.52 -11.46 -14.09
C ALA A 139 -11.07 -12.36 -12.94
N ASN A 140 -10.07 -11.93 -12.17
CA ASN A 140 -9.50 -12.65 -11.02
C ASN A 140 -9.90 -12.04 -9.65
N GLY A 141 -10.89 -11.14 -9.62
CA GLY A 141 -11.38 -10.54 -8.36
C GLY A 141 -10.37 -9.66 -7.62
N VAL A 142 -9.38 -9.11 -8.34
CA VAL A 142 -8.34 -8.21 -7.82
C VAL A 142 -8.67 -6.79 -8.25
N ASP A 143 -8.77 -5.83 -7.31
CA ASP A 143 -8.95 -4.42 -7.65
C ASP A 143 -7.65 -3.81 -8.14
N LEU A 144 -7.67 -3.12 -9.27
CA LEU A 144 -6.56 -2.29 -9.73
C LEU A 144 -6.66 -0.91 -9.07
N ILE A 145 -5.81 -0.69 -8.06
CA ILE A 145 -5.85 0.51 -7.24
C ILE A 145 -5.25 1.70 -7.98
N SER A 146 -6.07 2.72 -8.20
CA SER A 146 -5.63 3.93 -8.89
C SER A 146 -4.89 4.89 -7.94
N MET A 147 -3.79 5.47 -8.45
CA MET A 147 -3.01 6.48 -7.75
C MET A 147 -3.33 7.88 -8.27
N ILE A 148 -3.48 8.83 -7.36
CA ILE A 148 -3.65 10.25 -7.67
C ILE A 148 -2.47 11.02 -7.08
N ALA A 149 -1.66 11.63 -7.94
CA ALA A 149 -0.66 12.62 -7.57
C ALA A 149 -1.26 14.03 -7.66
N PRO A 150 -0.66 15.05 -7.01
CA PRO A 150 -1.07 16.44 -7.18
C PRO A 150 -0.99 16.87 -8.65
N THR A 151 -2.16 17.11 -9.26
CA THR A 151 -2.31 17.42 -10.68
C THR A 151 -3.58 18.27 -10.89
N SER A 152 -4.01 18.46 -12.13
CA SER A 152 -5.23 19.23 -12.45
C SER A 152 -6.50 18.58 -11.87
N GLU A 153 -7.45 19.41 -11.49
CA GLU A 153 -8.75 18.98 -10.93
C GLU A 153 -9.50 18.03 -11.88
N ASP A 154 -9.51 18.34 -13.20
CA ASP A 154 -10.13 17.49 -14.22
C ASP A 154 -9.52 16.09 -14.26
N ARG A 155 -8.18 15.98 -14.12
CA ARG A 155 -7.50 14.67 -14.08
C ARG A 155 -7.83 13.90 -12.82
N VAL A 156 -7.88 14.56 -11.66
CA VAL A 156 -8.31 13.95 -10.39
C VAL A 156 -9.73 13.42 -10.53
N ALA A 157 -10.66 14.21 -11.05
CA ALA A 157 -12.05 13.82 -11.25
C ALA A 157 -12.19 12.62 -12.22
N MET A 158 -11.43 12.61 -13.31
CA MET A 158 -11.41 11.52 -14.29
C MET A 158 -10.97 10.20 -13.64
N ILE A 159 -9.85 10.21 -12.90
CA ILE A 159 -9.33 9.01 -12.22
C ILE A 159 -10.33 8.54 -11.15
N ALA A 160 -10.90 9.47 -10.37
CA ALA A 160 -11.82 9.15 -9.29
C ALA A 160 -13.10 8.43 -9.77
N ARG A 161 -13.65 8.81 -10.92
CA ARG A 161 -14.88 8.19 -11.47
C ARG A 161 -14.72 6.73 -11.85
N GLU A 162 -13.52 6.31 -12.17
CA GLU A 162 -13.23 4.95 -12.64
C GLU A 162 -12.41 4.12 -11.63
N ALA A 163 -12.30 4.61 -10.40
CA ALA A 163 -11.55 3.94 -9.34
C ALA A 163 -12.23 2.66 -8.84
N GLU A 164 -11.42 1.71 -8.38
CA GLU A 164 -11.84 0.48 -7.72
C GLU A 164 -11.15 0.35 -6.36
N GLY A 165 -11.72 -0.41 -5.44
CA GLY A 165 -11.17 -0.68 -4.13
C GLY A 165 -11.03 0.57 -3.26
N PHE A 166 -9.92 1.27 -3.39
CA PHE A 166 -9.68 2.59 -2.79
C PHE A 166 -8.79 3.46 -3.71
N LEU A 167 -8.76 4.76 -3.45
CA LEU A 167 -7.86 5.69 -4.14
C LEU A 167 -6.63 5.96 -3.29
N TYR A 168 -5.46 5.76 -3.87
CA TYR A 168 -4.18 6.08 -3.25
C TYR A 168 -3.79 7.52 -3.58
N LEU A 169 -3.88 8.44 -2.62
CA LEU A 169 -3.47 9.83 -2.80
C LEU A 169 -2.01 10.00 -2.41
N VAL A 170 -1.20 10.47 -3.36
CA VAL A 170 0.21 10.81 -3.13
C VAL A 170 0.29 12.24 -2.60
N SER A 171 0.86 12.44 -1.41
CA SER A 171 0.91 13.78 -0.76
C SER A 171 1.84 14.78 -1.45
N SER A 172 2.68 14.34 -2.39
CA SER A 172 3.61 15.21 -3.11
C SER A 172 4.09 14.59 -4.41
N LEU A 173 4.51 15.45 -5.37
CA LEU A 173 5.26 15.00 -6.53
C LEU A 173 6.69 14.62 -6.10
N GLY A 174 7.12 13.41 -6.38
CA GLY A 174 8.48 12.90 -6.09
C GLY A 174 8.49 11.49 -5.54
N VAL A 175 9.70 11.00 -5.20
CA VAL A 175 9.90 9.65 -4.66
C VAL A 175 9.55 9.55 -3.18
N THR A 176 9.31 8.33 -2.69
CA THR A 176 9.03 8.03 -1.29
C THR A 176 10.15 8.49 -0.35
N GLY A 177 9.78 9.00 0.83
CA GLY A 177 10.68 9.44 1.89
C GLY A 177 9.93 10.16 3.00
N GLU A 178 10.54 10.27 4.18
CA GLU A 178 10.00 11.07 5.28
C GLU A 178 10.18 12.56 4.99
N ARG A 179 9.17 13.38 5.30
CA ARG A 179 9.20 14.84 5.10
C ARG A 179 8.70 15.55 6.35
N SER A 180 9.28 16.73 6.62
CA SER A 180 8.89 17.59 7.73
C SER A 180 7.62 18.41 7.46
N GLU A 181 7.33 18.71 6.18
CA GLU A 181 6.16 19.50 5.77
C GLU A 181 5.49 18.88 4.55
N ILE A 182 4.15 18.86 4.54
CA ILE A 182 3.33 18.46 3.41
C ILE A 182 2.78 19.75 2.78
N SER A 183 3.38 20.17 1.67
CA SER A 183 3.13 21.47 1.02
C SER A 183 1.99 21.49 0.01
N THR A 184 1.32 20.33 -0.23
CA THR A 184 0.27 20.22 -1.24
C THR A 184 -1.09 20.46 -0.61
N ASP A 185 -1.98 21.13 -1.32
CA ASP A 185 -3.38 21.28 -0.93
C ASP A 185 -4.15 19.96 -1.11
N LEU A 186 -3.90 19.02 -0.20
CA LEU A 186 -4.58 17.73 -0.18
C LEU A 186 -6.09 17.85 0.08
N ALA A 187 -6.51 18.90 0.79
CA ALA A 187 -7.93 19.11 1.07
C ALA A 187 -8.72 19.40 -0.21
N ALA A 188 -8.16 20.17 -1.15
CA ALA A 188 -8.76 20.40 -2.46
C ALA A 188 -8.85 19.10 -3.27
N ILE A 189 -7.78 18.30 -3.29
CA ILE A 189 -7.77 17.01 -4.01
C ILE A 189 -8.83 16.06 -3.42
N VAL A 190 -8.88 15.90 -2.09
CA VAL A 190 -9.87 15.05 -1.42
C VAL A 190 -11.30 15.54 -1.68
N LYS A 191 -11.53 16.86 -1.71
CA LYS A 191 -12.83 17.43 -2.08
C LYS A 191 -13.23 17.01 -3.48
N THR A 192 -12.35 17.19 -4.47
CA THR A 192 -12.60 16.77 -5.86
C THR A 192 -12.87 15.27 -5.97
N VAL A 193 -12.12 14.44 -5.24
CA VAL A 193 -12.36 12.99 -5.18
C VAL A 193 -13.79 12.71 -4.67
N ARG A 194 -14.18 13.27 -3.54
CA ARG A 194 -15.50 13.04 -2.92
C ARG A 194 -16.68 13.53 -3.78
N GLU A 195 -16.47 14.56 -4.59
CA GLU A 195 -17.48 15.04 -5.54
C GLU A 195 -17.69 14.09 -6.73
N ASN A 196 -16.74 13.20 -7.00
CA ASN A 196 -16.73 12.34 -8.18
C ASN A 196 -16.87 10.85 -7.89
N THR A 197 -16.68 10.40 -6.65
CA THR A 197 -16.81 8.97 -6.27
C THR A 197 -17.15 8.80 -4.79
N ALA A 198 -17.77 7.66 -4.47
CA ALA A 198 -17.96 7.15 -3.11
C ALA A 198 -16.82 6.21 -2.65
N ILE A 199 -15.88 5.89 -3.53
CA ILE A 199 -14.73 5.04 -3.20
C ILE A 199 -13.85 5.75 -2.17
N PRO A 200 -13.44 5.07 -1.07
CA PRO A 200 -12.60 5.69 -0.04
C PRO A 200 -11.23 6.09 -0.60
N CYS A 201 -10.64 7.14 -0.02
CA CYS A 201 -9.29 7.56 -0.38
C CYS A 201 -8.37 7.57 0.84
N ALA A 202 -7.15 7.06 0.67
CA ALA A 202 -6.11 7.05 1.69
C ALA A 202 -4.88 7.84 1.22
N VAL A 203 -4.27 8.62 2.12
CA VAL A 203 -3.10 9.43 1.80
C VAL A 203 -1.82 8.69 2.18
N GLY A 204 -0.89 8.62 1.24
CA GLY A 204 0.45 8.08 1.42
C GLY A 204 1.56 9.09 1.13
N PHE A 205 2.80 8.66 1.31
CA PHE A 205 4.04 9.39 1.15
C PHE A 205 4.35 10.44 2.24
N GLY A 206 5.51 10.25 2.87
CA GLY A 206 6.08 11.19 3.83
C GLY A 206 5.53 11.10 5.26
N ILE A 207 4.53 10.26 5.51
CA ILE A 207 3.95 10.07 6.84
C ILE A 207 4.88 9.17 7.66
N SER A 208 5.30 9.67 8.83
CA SER A 208 6.20 8.93 9.74
C SER A 208 5.88 9.13 11.21
N THR A 209 5.08 10.15 11.57
CA THR A 209 4.71 10.45 12.95
C THR A 209 3.21 10.33 13.20
N PRO A 210 2.78 10.08 14.45
CA PRO A 210 1.37 10.03 14.82
C PRO A 210 0.59 11.31 14.48
N GLU A 211 1.22 12.47 14.64
CA GLU A 211 0.63 13.78 14.32
C GLU A 211 0.33 13.90 12.83
N GLN A 212 1.27 13.47 11.98
CA GLN A 212 1.07 13.44 10.53
C GLN A 212 -0.04 12.45 10.14
N ALA A 213 -0.06 11.26 10.74
CA ALA A 213 -1.09 10.25 10.48
C ALA A 213 -2.48 10.75 10.87
N ARG A 214 -2.61 11.41 12.04
CA ARG A 214 -3.85 12.05 12.50
C ARG A 214 -4.31 13.13 11.52
N ALA A 215 -3.40 14.02 11.10
CA ALA A 215 -3.73 15.10 10.16
C ALA A 215 -4.22 14.56 8.81
N MET A 216 -3.58 13.51 8.28
CA MET A 216 -4.00 12.89 7.01
C MET A 216 -5.34 12.16 7.15
N ALA A 217 -5.57 11.45 8.24
CA ALA A 217 -6.84 10.78 8.53
C ALA A 217 -8.00 11.78 8.72
N ALA A 218 -7.73 12.97 9.25
CA ALA A 218 -8.74 14.03 9.36
C ALA A 218 -9.21 14.53 7.97
N LEU A 219 -8.34 14.51 6.97
CA LEU A 219 -8.64 14.96 5.61
C LEU A 219 -9.24 13.85 4.73
N SER A 220 -8.78 12.60 4.90
CA SER A 220 -9.08 11.47 4.03
C SER A 220 -9.73 10.30 4.78
N ASP A 221 -9.86 9.15 4.16
CA ASP A 221 -10.43 7.94 4.77
C ASP A 221 -9.35 7.01 5.35
N GLY A 222 -8.07 7.36 5.20
CA GLY A 222 -6.98 6.58 5.78
C GLY A 222 -5.60 7.17 5.55
N ALA A 223 -4.62 6.60 6.26
CA ALA A 223 -3.21 6.95 6.16
C ALA A 223 -2.37 5.72 5.79
N ILE A 224 -1.47 5.90 4.82
CA ILE A 224 -0.57 4.85 4.32
C ILE A 224 0.86 5.19 4.76
N VAL A 225 1.54 4.23 5.38
CA VAL A 225 2.89 4.43 5.92
C VAL A 225 3.82 3.30 5.47
N GLY A 226 4.87 3.67 4.74
CA GLY A 226 5.86 2.73 4.21
C GLY A 226 7.26 2.94 4.78
N SER A 227 7.94 3.99 4.38
CA SER A 227 9.37 4.20 4.65
C SER A 227 9.77 4.09 6.13
N ALA A 228 8.93 4.55 7.05
CA ALA A 228 9.19 4.44 8.49
C ALA A 228 9.22 2.97 8.94
N ILE A 229 8.30 2.15 8.47
CA ILE A 229 8.23 0.71 8.77
C ILE A 229 9.41 -0.04 8.16
N VAL A 230 9.72 0.24 6.89
CA VAL A 230 10.88 -0.34 6.20
C VAL A 230 12.19 0.01 6.91
N ARG A 231 12.30 1.21 7.49
CA ARG A 231 13.46 1.61 8.30
C ARG A 231 13.56 0.79 9.58
N LEU A 232 12.45 0.55 10.29
CA LEU A 232 12.44 -0.31 11.48
C LEU A 232 12.88 -1.75 11.14
N LEU A 233 12.44 -2.27 9.99
CA LEU A 233 12.89 -3.59 9.51
C LEU A 233 14.40 -3.62 9.23
N ALA A 234 14.93 -2.58 8.60
CA ALA A 234 16.37 -2.47 8.32
C ALA A 234 17.22 -2.32 9.60
N GLU A 235 16.73 -1.58 10.58
CA GLU A 235 17.44 -1.28 11.84
C GLU A 235 17.46 -2.48 12.79
N HIS A 236 16.31 -3.17 12.94
CA HIS A 236 16.17 -4.23 13.94
C HIS A 236 16.24 -5.65 13.35
N GLY A 237 16.30 -5.79 12.03
CA GLY A 237 16.44 -7.08 11.37
C GLY A 237 15.36 -8.07 11.81
N ARG A 238 15.74 -9.28 12.22
CA ARG A 238 14.81 -10.32 12.67
C ARG A 238 14.05 -9.99 13.96
N GLN A 239 14.46 -8.99 14.70
CA GLN A 239 13.76 -8.53 15.91
C GLN A 239 12.71 -7.44 15.60
N ALA A 240 12.68 -6.93 14.38
CA ALA A 240 11.80 -5.86 13.93
C ALA A 240 10.30 -6.08 14.17
N PRO A 241 9.73 -7.30 14.11
CA PRO A 241 8.28 -7.49 14.26
C PRO A 241 7.69 -6.87 15.54
N ALA A 242 8.41 -6.89 16.66
CA ALA A 242 7.94 -6.27 17.91
C ALA A 242 7.88 -4.74 17.79
N TYR A 243 8.94 -4.11 17.26
CA TYR A 243 9.02 -2.67 17.05
C TYR A 243 8.00 -2.17 16.02
N VAL A 244 7.83 -2.92 14.93
CA VAL A 244 6.80 -2.64 13.91
C VAL A 244 5.40 -2.71 14.54
N GLY A 245 5.13 -3.70 15.39
CA GLY A 245 3.85 -3.82 16.09
C GLY A 245 3.54 -2.61 16.97
N GLU A 246 4.49 -2.16 17.79
CA GLU A 246 4.33 -0.97 18.64
C GLU A 246 4.11 0.29 17.82
N TYR A 247 4.90 0.47 16.75
CA TYR A 247 4.75 1.59 15.85
C TYR A 247 3.36 1.61 15.19
N VAL A 248 2.91 0.47 14.65
CA VAL A 248 1.58 0.34 14.02
C VAL A 248 0.47 0.68 15.02
N LYS A 249 0.56 0.20 16.27
CA LYS A 249 -0.41 0.55 17.31
C LYS A 249 -0.50 2.06 17.53
N THR A 250 0.64 2.71 17.73
CA THR A 250 0.72 4.16 17.95
C THR A 250 0.14 4.94 16.78
N MET A 251 0.48 4.55 15.56
CA MET A 251 -0.02 5.19 14.34
C MET A 251 -1.53 4.96 14.15
N LYS A 252 -2.02 3.73 14.40
CA LYS A 252 -3.46 3.42 14.31
C LYS A 252 -4.28 4.20 15.33
N ASP A 253 -3.79 4.34 16.57
CA ASP A 253 -4.47 5.13 17.59
C ASP A 253 -4.60 6.61 17.14
N ALA A 254 -3.54 7.18 16.56
CA ALA A 254 -3.56 8.53 16.01
C ALA A 254 -4.52 8.69 14.81
N VAL A 255 -4.57 7.69 13.92
CA VAL A 255 -5.52 7.67 12.78
C VAL A 255 -6.97 7.66 13.27
N ARG A 256 -7.29 6.88 14.31
CA ARG A 256 -8.64 6.85 14.92
C ARG A 256 -9.02 8.20 15.51
N GLU A 257 -8.11 8.87 16.18
CA GLU A 257 -8.36 10.21 16.74
C GLU A 257 -8.64 11.26 15.65
N GLY A 258 -7.98 11.14 14.48
CA GLY A 258 -8.24 12.00 13.31
C GLY A 258 -9.63 11.82 12.69
N GLY A 259 -10.31 10.70 12.98
CA GLY A 259 -11.65 10.41 12.50
C GLY A 259 -12.79 10.87 13.44
N ASN A 260 -12.47 11.33 14.64
CA ASN A 260 -13.46 11.89 15.56
C ASN A 260 -13.57 13.40 15.33
N PRO A 261 -14.78 13.93 14.99
CA PRO A 261 -15.03 15.36 14.86
C PRO A 261 -14.94 16.08 16.22
#